data_7939a274ccbe47fd760323b11055126f
#
_entry.id   7939a274ccbe47fd760323b11055126f
#
_cell.length_a   1.000
_cell.length_b   1.000
_cell.length_c   1.000
_cell.angle_alpha   90.00
_cell.angle_beta   90.00
_cell.angle_gamma   90.00
#
_symmetry.space_group_name_H-M   'P 1'
#
loop_
_entity.id
_entity.type
_entity.pdbx_description
1 polymer ?
#
loop_
_entity_poly.entity_id
_entity_poly.type
_entity_poly.pdbx_seq_one_letter_code
_entity_poly.pdbx_strand_id
1 'polypeptide(L)'
;EGASRSLFTQGYKYMFAVLSTSEYYLAPVLDIMADKAKAMGKNPADLRISMAFENDGFSLDVRAGVVDKAKEHGMKIVIDDKLPADLSDMSATLTKTKALKPDILLVSGHSKGAATAARQIEEMKIDVPLIAYTHCEAAKVQEKFPKSANGVMCPTQWLSNLPKGDDYFGDAAKWNSDFKKSYPEYSVVPYQTAQASAAVLVFKDAFERANSFDRDKVRDALAATDMETFYGDIKFAPEGNNIAKPMFYRQIQPDASYKPIITHEDMTYPRKANY
;
A
#
# COMPACT_ATOMS: atom_id res chain seq x y z
N GLU A 1 2.79 6.56 11.26
CA GLU A 1 3.33 5.22 10.94
C GLU A 1 4.76 5.24 10.39
N GLY A 2 5.31 6.40 10.01
CA GLY A 2 6.72 6.52 9.61
C GLY A 2 7.08 5.87 8.27
N ALA A 3 6.16 5.81 7.32
CA ALA A 3 6.41 5.22 6.00
C ALA A 3 7.12 6.15 5.02
N SER A 4 7.10 7.47 5.25
CA SER A 4 7.74 8.42 4.36
C SER A 4 9.24 8.16 4.23
N ARG A 5 9.71 7.95 2.99
CA ARG A 5 11.13 7.76 2.68
C ARG A 5 11.98 8.93 3.17
N SER A 6 11.46 10.16 3.06
CA SER A 6 12.13 11.37 3.49
C SER A 6 12.54 11.39 4.97
N LEU A 7 11.85 10.60 5.83
CA LEU A 7 12.25 10.43 7.23
C LEU A 7 13.63 9.75 7.36
N PHE A 8 13.93 8.81 6.48
CA PHE A 8 15.18 8.02 6.53
C PHE A 8 16.37 8.73 5.89
N THR A 9 16.17 9.91 5.30
CA THR A 9 17.23 10.76 4.76
C THR A 9 17.69 11.86 5.73
N GLN A 10 17.10 11.92 6.95
CA GLN A 10 17.39 12.94 7.95
C GLN A 10 18.60 12.60 8.86
N GLY A 11 19.15 11.40 8.74
CA GLY A 11 20.26 10.95 9.56
C GLY A 11 19.88 10.57 11.00
N TYR A 12 18.62 10.22 11.24
CA TYR A 12 18.16 9.75 12.55
C TYR A 12 18.79 8.39 12.89
N LYS A 13 19.46 8.30 14.06
CA LYS A 13 20.18 7.10 14.48
C LYS A 13 19.33 6.07 15.23
N TYR A 14 18.16 6.48 15.75
CA TYR A 14 17.31 5.65 16.63
C TYR A 14 15.91 5.45 16.02
N MET A 15 15.81 5.53 14.71
CA MET A 15 14.57 5.32 14.00
C MET A 15 14.68 4.12 13.07
N PHE A 16 13.79 3.15 13.27
CA PHE A 16 13.70 1.93 12.46
C PHE A 16 12.25 1.71 12.06
N ALA A 17 12.01 1.27 10.83
CA ALA A 17 10.67 0.96 10.36
C ALA A 17 10.58 -0.45 9.79
N VAL A 18 9.73 -1.29 10.36
CA VAL A 18 9.49 -2.67 9.90
C VAL A 18 8.71 -2.77 8.60
N LEU A 19 8.12 -1.67 8.15
CA LEU A 19 7.31 -1.57 6.93
C LEU A 19 8.14 -1.14 5.71
N SER A 20 7.59 -1.39 4.51
CA SER A 20 8.13 -0.82 3.27
C SER A 20 7.85 0.68 3.19
N THR A 21 8.77 1.44 2.64
CA THR A 21 8.64 2.90 2.50
C THR A 21 7.60 3.29 1.44
N SER A 22 7.12 4.53 1.54
CA SER A 22 5.91 5.02 0.85
C SER A 22 6.01 5.03 -0.67
N GLU A 23 7.20 5.19 -1.25
CA GLU A 23 7.40 5.16 -2.71
C GLU A 23 6.97 3.83 -3.34
N TYR A 24 6.91 2.75 -2.57
CA TYR A 24 6.47 1.43 -3.07
C TYR A 24 4.96 1.20 -2.99
N TYR A 25 4.17 2.12 -2.41
CA TYR A 25 2.74 1.86 -2.21
C TYR A 25 1.95 1.75 -3.51
N LEU A 26 2.18 2.61 -4.49
CA LEU A 26 1.45 2.56 -5.77
C LEU A 26 2.34 2.33 -6.99
N ALA A 27 3.65 2.49 -6.87
CA ALA A 27 4.56 2.33 -8.00
C ALA A 27 4.52 0.92 -8.63
N PRO A 28 4.55 -0.20 -7.85
CA PRO A 28 4.48 -1.54 -8.44
C PRO A 28 3.13 -1.88 -9.10
N VAL A 29 2.07 -1.09 -8.90
CA VAL A 29 0.82 -1.21 -9.69
C VAL A 29 1.12 -1.00 -11.17
N LEU A 30 2.09 -0.14 -11.49
CA LEU A 30 2.48 0.13 -12.88
C LEU A 30 3.25 -1.04 -13.51
N ASP A 31 4.02 -1.81 -12.71
CA ASP A 31 4.66 -3.05 -13.18
C ASP A 31 3.59 -4.09 -13.55
N ILE A 32 2.61 -4.30 -12.66
CA ILE A 32 1.48 -5.21 -12.91
C ILE A 32 0.71 -4.79 -14.17
N MET A 33 0.49 -3.49 -14.36
CA MET A 33 -0.21 -2.96 -15.52
C MET A 33 0.63 -3.04 -16.80
N ALA A 34 1.95 -2.88 -16.71
CA ALA A 34 2.85 -3.07 -17.85
C ALA A 34 2.79 -4.51 -18.37
N ASP A 35 2.84 -5.49 -17.43
CA ASP A 35 2.75 -6.90 -17.79
C ASP A 35 1.35 -7.25 -18.32
N LYS A 36 0.29 -6.69 -17.75
CA LYS A 36 -1.08 -6.86 -18.28
C LYS A 36 -1.21 -6.30 -19.69
N ALA A 37 -0.65 -5.12 -19.97
CA ALA A 37 -0.67 -4.52 -21.31
C ALA A 37 0.06 -5.41 -22.32
N LYS A 38 1.26 -5.89 -21.99
CA LYS A 38 2.03 -6.82 -22.83
C LYS A 38 1.25 -8.11 -23.13
N ALA A 39 0.62 -8.70 -22.10
CA ALA A 39 -0.21 -9.91 -22.25
C ALA A 39 -1.43 -9.67 -23.17
N MET A 40 -1.89 -8.43 -23.26
CA MET A 40 -2.96 -8.01 -24.18
C MET A 40 -2.45 -7.56 -25.57
N GLY A 41 -1.16 -7.71 -25.86
CA GLY A 41 -0.54 -7.24 -27.10
C GLY A 41 -0.43 -5.72 -27.22
N LYS A 42 -0.48 -4.98 -26.12
CA LYS A 42 -0.38 -3.51 -26.07
C LYS A 42 1.00 -3.06 -25.59
N ASN A 43 1.44 -1.89 -26.06
CA ASN A 43 2.66 -1.29 -25.54
C ASN A 43 2.37 -0.61 -24.18
N PRO A 44 3.10 -0.92 -23.10
CA PRO A 44 2.96 -0.22 -21.83
C PRO A 44 3.11 1.30 -21.93
N ALA A 45 3.93 1.80 -22.86
CA ALA A 45 4.14 3.23 -23.08
C ALA A 45 2.88 3.98 -23.59
N ASP A 46 1.86 3.28 -24.04
CA ASP A 46 0.59 3.89 -24.47
C ASP A 46 -0.36 4.12 -23.29
N LEU A 47 -0.08 3.52 -22.13
CA LEU A 47 -0.91 3.69 -20.93
C LEU A 47 -0.85 5.11 -20.39
N ARG A 48 -2.03 5.63 -20.01
CA ARG A 48 -2.22 6.99 -19.54
C ARG A 48 -2.66 7.00 -18.09
N ILE A 49 -1.98 7.79 -17.26
CA ILE A 49 -2.15 7.81 -15.80
C ILE A 49 -2.73 9.15 -15.37
N SER A 50 -3.78 9.10 -14.54
CA SER A 50 -4.30 10.22 -13.76
C SER A 50 -3.88 10.02 -12.28
N MET A 51 -3.38 11.09 -11.67
CA MET A 51 -2.95 11.08 -10.26
C MET A 51 -3.67 12.18 -9.48
N ALA A 52 -4.16 11.82 -8.29
CA ALA A 52 -4.73 12.71 -7.29
C ALA A 52 -4.09 12.42 -5.93
N PHE A 53 -3.09 13.21 -5.53
CA PHE A 53 -2.29 12.95 -4.34
C PHE A 53 -2.41 14.09 -3.32
N GLU A 54 -2.55 13.75 -2.03
CA GLU A 54 -2.43 14.72 -0.95
C GLU A 54 -1.06 15.39 -0.97
N ASN A 55 -1.01 16.67 -0.62
CA ASN A 55 0.23 17.42 -0.52
C ASN A 55 0.84 17.29 0.88
N ASP A 56 1.16 16.06 1.27
CA ASP A 56 1.87 15.70 2.51
C ASP A 56 3.09 14.82 2.21
N GLY A 57 3.96 14.65 3.21
CA GLY A 57 5.22 13.92 3.03
C GLY A 57 5.02 12.47 2.57
N PHE A 58 4.00 11.76 3.08
CA PHE A 58 3.70 10.39 2.67
C PHE A 58 3.26 10.31 1.20
N SER A 59 2.23 11.10 0.83
CA SER A 59 1.67 11.05 -0.52
C SER A 59 2.62 11.61 -1.58
N LEU A 60 3.48 12.57 -1.22
CA LEU A 60 4.52 13.08 -2.11
C LEU A 60 5.61 12.03 -2.39
N ASP A 61 5.99 11.20 -1.41
CA ASP A 61 6.91 10.08 -1.64
C ASP A 61 6.24 8.97 -2.48
N VAL A 62 4.96 8.64 -2.23
CA VAL A 62 4.18 7.74 -3.10
C VAL A 62 4.18 8.25 -4.55
N ARG A 63 3.94 9.56 -4.72
CA ARG A 63 3.98 10.20 -6.05
C ARG A 63 5.35 10.05 -6.72
N ALA A 64 6.43 10.28 -5.98
CA ALA A 64 7.78 10.14 -6.52
C ALA A 64 8.02 8.73 -7.09
N GLY A 65 7.67 7.70 -6.32
CA GLY A 65 7.78 6.31 -6.78
C GLY A 65 6.94 6.04 -8.04
N VAL A 66 5.71 6.57 -8.12
CA VAL A 66 4.85 6.42 -9.31
C VAL A 66 5.46 7.13 -10.52
N VAL A 67 5.99 8.35 -10.36
CA VAL A 67 6.62 9.11 -11.44
C VAL A 67 7.84 8.37 -11.99
N ASP A 68 8.71 7.85 -11.12
CA ASP A 68 9.90 7.09 -11.50
C ASP A 68 9.52 5.82 -12.27
N LYS A 69 8.52 5.08 -11.78
CA LYS A 69 8.05 3.86 -12.41
C LYS A 69 7.32 4.12 -13.74
N ALA A 70 6.53 5.17 -13.83
CA ALA A 70 5.90 5.59 -15.09
C ALA A 70 6.95 5.91 -16.15
N LYS A 71 8.03 6.62 -15.76
CA LYS A 71 9.16 6.92 -16.65
C LYS A 71 9.88 5.64 -17.11
N GLU A 72 10.11 4.68 -16.20
CA GLU A 72 10.73 3.39 -16.51
C GLU A 72 9.97 2.64 -17.62
N HIS A 73 8.63 2.62 -17.55
CA HIS A 73 7.77 1.97 -18.53
C HIS A 73 7.39 2.87 -19.74
N GLY A 74 7.81 4.13 -19.76
CA GLY A 74 7.43 5.10 -20.77
C GLY A 74 5.96 5.54 -20.73
N MET A 75 5.23 5.23 -19.64
CA MET A 75 3.83 5.58 -19.46
C MET A 75 3.62 7.08 -19.36
N LYS A 76 2.43 7.58 -19.77
CA LYS A 76 2.13 9.01 -19.84
C LYS A 76 1.29 9.46 -18.64
N ILE A 77 1.84 10.29 -17.76
CA ILE A 77 1.07 10.99 -16.74
C ILE A 77 0.33 12.13 -17.40
N VAL A 78 -1.00 12.04 -17.49
CA VAL A 78 -1.86 13.03 -18.15
C VAL A 78 -2.55 13.98 -17.17
N ILE A 79 -2.63 13.59 -15.91
CA ILE A 79 -3.07 14.42 -14.78
C ILE A 79 -2.14 14.16 -13.60
N ASP A 80 -1.61 15.23 -13.02
CA ASP A 80 -0.73 15.20 -11.85
C ASP A 80 -1.18 16.27 -10.86
N ASP A 81 -2.29 16.01 -10.18
CA ASP A 81 -2.87 16.95 -9.26
C ASP A 81 -2.40 16.69 -7.81
N LYS A 82 -1.85 17.72 -7.19
CA LYS A 82 -1.57 17.77 -5.75
C LYS A 82 -2.73 18.45 -5.05
N LEU A 83 -3.37 17.74 -4.16
CA LEU A 83 -4.56 18.16 -3.46
C LEU A 83 -4.22 18.61 -2.02
N PRO A 84 -5.08 19.39 -1.36
CA PRO A 84 -4.88 19.71 0.05
C PRO A 84 -4.66 18.47 0.91
N ALA A 85 -3.88 18.61 1.99
CA ALA A 85 -3.47 17.50 2.85
C ALA A 85 -4.63 16.78 3.57
N ASP A 86 -5.84 17.31 3.51
CA ASP A 86 -7.04 16.65 4.04
C ASP A 86 -7.86 15.89 3.00
N LEU A 87 -7.49 16.00 1.73
CA LEU A 87 -8.17 15.42 0.55
C LEU A 87 -9.71 15.41 0.68
N SER A 88 -10.28 16.57 1.02
CA SER A 88 -11.71 16.72 1.28
C SER A 88 -12.54 16.76 0.00
N ASP A 89 -11.92 17.17 -1.12
CA ASP A 89 -12.55 17.24 -2.45
C ASP A 89 -11.53 16.97 -3.56
N MET A 90 -11.91 16.10 -4.50
CA MET A 90 -11.16 15.79 -5.71
C MET A 90 -12.00 15.91 -6.99
N SER A 91 -13.16 16.56 -6.92
CA SER A 91 -14.12 16.66 -8.01
C SER A 91 -13.52 17.28 -9.29
N ALA A 92 -12.65 18.29 -9.15
CA ALA A 92 -11.96 18.90 -10.27
C ALA A 92 -11.04 17.90 -11.00
N THR A 93 -10.26 17.10 -10.25
CA THR A 93 -9.41 16.05 -10.81
C THR A 93 -10.24 14.97 -11.48
N LEU A 94 -11.35 14.54 -10.85
CA LEU A 94 -12.25 13.52 -11.42
C LEU A 94 -12.95 14.02 -12.68
N THR A 95 -13.29 15.30 -12.77
CA THR A 95 -13.84 15.91 -13.98
C THR A 95 -12.84 15.84 -15.13
N LYS A 96 -11.56 16.21 -14.89
CA LYS A 96 -10.48 16.05 -15.87
C LYS A 96 -10.28 14.58 -16.26
N THR A 97 -10.27 13.68 -15.27
CA THR A 97 -10.14 12.22 -15.47
C THR A 97 -11.24 11.70 -16.40
N LYS A 98 -12.50 12.11 -16.16
CA LYS A 98 -13.65 11.72 -16.99
C LYS A 98 -13.51 12.21 -18.46
N ALA A 99 -13.00 13.42 -18.62
CA ALA A 99 -12.79 14.02 -19.96
C ALA A 99 -11.63 13.36 -20.71
N LEU A 100 -10.52 13.09 -20.03
CA LEU A 100 -9.31 12.54 -20.63
C LEU A 100 -9.31 11.01 -20.78
N LYS A 101 -10.17 10.30 -20.05
CA LYS A 101 -10.31 8.82 -20.08
C LYS A 101 -8.95 8.10 -19.97
N PRO A 102 -8.21 8.26 -18.88
CA PRO A 102 -6.96 7.53 -18.68
C PRO A 102 -7.22 6.04 -18.47
N ASP A 103 -6.16 5.23 -18.60
CA ASP A 103 -6.21 3.79 -18.33
C ASP A 103 -6.12 3.49 -16.82
N ILE A 104 -5.47 4.39 -16.08
CA ILE A 104 -5.13 4.22 -14.67
C ILE A 104 -5.48 5.50 -13.90
N LEU A 105 -6.19 5.36 -12.78
CA LEU A 105 -6.38 6.41 -11.77
C LEU A 105 -5.72 5.99 -10.47
N LEU A 106 -4.74 6.76 -10.02
CA LEU A 106 -4.06 6.56 -8.75
C LEU A 106 -4.42 7.68 -7.76
N VAL A 107 -4.80 7.30 -6.55
CA VAL A 107 -5.11 8.25 -5.48
C VAL A 107 -4.27 7.93 -4.26
N SER A 108 -3.57 8.91 -3.71
CA SER A 108 -2.87 8.78 -2.44
C SER A 108 -3.35 9.83 -1.45
N GLY A 109 -3.80 9.34 -0.31
CA GLY A 109 -4.21 10.09 0.86
C GLY A 109 -4.38 9.13 2.02
N HIS A 110 -4.69 9.67 3.21
CA HIS A 110 -4.96 8.85 4.39
C HIS A 110 -6.40 8.29 4.34
N SER A 111 -6.88 7.69 5.45
CA SER A 111 -8.22 7.05 5.48
C SER A 111 -9.36 7.98 5.05
N LYS A 112 -9.27 9.28 5.40
CA LYS A 112 -10.24 10.29 4.97
C LYS A 112 -10.19 10.49 3.45
N GLY A 113 -8.99 10.60 2.88
CA GLY A 113 -8.79 10.75 1.43
C GLY A 113 -9.29 9.53 0.65
N ALA A 114 -9.03 8.30 1.13
CA ALA A 114 -9.55 7.09 0.52
C ALA A 114 -11.10 7.05 0.53
N ALA A 115 -11.72 7.46 1.64
CA ALA A 115 -13.18 7.54 1.74
C ALA A 115 -13.77 8.62 0.80
N THR A 116 -13.11 9.80 0.71
CA THR A 116 -13.49 10.85 -0.23
C THR A 116 -13.38 10.37 -1.67
N ALA A 117 -12.27 9.71 -2.03
CA ALA A 117 -12.08 9.13 -3.36
C ALA A 117 -13.20 8.15 -3.71
N ALA A 118 -13.45 7.16 -2.86
CA ALA A 118 -14.48 6.16 -3.10
C ALA A 118 -15.86 6.79 -3.28
N ARG A 119 -16.23 7.74 -2.41
CA ARG A 119 -17.50 8.47 -2.47
C ARG A 119 -17.63 9.26 -3.77
N GLN A 120 -16.67 10.10 -4.11
CA GLN A 120 -16.77 10.97 -5.29
C GLN A 120 -16.63 10.20 -6.60
N ILE A 121 -15.85 9.11 -6.64
CA ILE A 121 -15.80 8.19 -7.77
C ILE A 121 -17.19 7.59 -8.01
N GLU A 122 -17.92 7.21 -6.93
CA GLU A 122 -19.30 6.69 -7.03
C GLU A 122 -20.28 7.76 -7.50
N GLU A 123 -20.30 8.93 -6.85
CA GLU A 123 -21.21 10.04 -7.15
C GLU A 123 -21.05 10.52 -8.60
N MET A 124 -19.82 10.64 -9.08
CA MET A 124 -19.51 11.12 -10.43
C MET A 124 -19.50 10.00 -11.48
N LYS A 125 -19.70 8.75 -11.09
CA LYS A 125 -19.67 7.55 -11.96
C LYS A 125 -18.39 7.52 -12.80
N ILE A 126 -17.24 7.53 -12.12
CA ILE A 126 -15.93 7.50 -12.77
C ILE A 126 -15.61 6.08 -13.21
N ASP A 127 -15.55 5.89 -14.52
CA ASP A 127 -15.23 4.61 -15.13
C ASP A 127 -13.82 4.66 -15.74
N VAL A 128 -12.83 4.19 -14.97
CA VAL A 128 -11.43 4.04 -15.39
C VAL A 128 -11.07 2.55 -15.26
N PRO A 129 -10.40 1.96 -16.27
CA PRO A 129 -10.10 0.52 -16.32
C PRO A 129 -9.36 -0.01 -15.10
N LEU A 130 -8.43 0.77 -14.52
CA LEU A 130 -7.78 0.48 -13.24
C LEU A 130 -7.90 1.68 -12.31
N ILE A 131 -8.34 1.44 -11.09
CA ILE A 131 -8.27 2.41 -9.99
C ILE A 131 -7.50 1.77 -8.84
N ALA A 132 -6.53 2.50 -8.30
CA ALA A 132 -5.84 2.11 -7.08
C ALA A 132 -5.72 3.30 -6.13
N TYR A 133 -5.93 3.06 -4.84
CA TYR A 133 -5.71 4.08 -3.83
C TYR A 133 -5.24 3.51 -2.50
N THR A 134 -4.48 4.33 -1.77
CA THR A 134 -3.94 3.97 -0.45
C THR A 134 -5.04 3.90 0.60
N HIS A 135 -4.80 3.19 1.72
CA HIS A 135 -5.68 3.14 2.91
C HIS A 135 -7.11 2.61 2.69
N CYS A 136 -7.35 1.79 1.68
CA CYS A 136 -8.68 1.19 1.41
C CYS A 136 -9.29 0.53 2.65
N GLU A 137 -8.52 -0.32 3.34
CA GLU A 137 -8.98 -1.10 4.49
C GLU A 137 -9.34 -0.21 5.67
N ALA A 138 -8.46 0.73 6.01
CA ALA A 138 -8.66 1.65 7.13
C ALA A 138 -9.88 2.56 6.91
N ALA A 139 -10.19 2.88 5.64
CA ALA A 139 -11.37 3.64 5.25
C ALA A 139 -12.64 2.78 5.13
N LYS A 140 -12.51 1.44 5.15
CA LYS A 140 -13.60 0.48 4.94
C LYS A 140 -14.40 0.78 3.66
N VAL A 141 -13.69 1.06 2.57
CA VAL A 141 -14.32 1.52 1.32
C VAL A 141 -15.23 0.46 0.70
N GLN A 142 -14.86 -0.82 0.82
CA GLN A 142 -15.66 -1.94 0.31
C GLN A 142 -17.02 -2.08 1.01
N GLU A 143 -17.12 -1.64 2.27
CA GLU A 143 -18.36 -1.68 3.05
C GLU A 143 -19.22 -0.44 2.78
N LYS A 144 -18.57 0.73 2.71
CA LYS A 144 -19.26 2.03 2.61
C LYS A 144 -19.65 2.40 1.17
N PHE A 145 -18.84 2.01 0.19
CA PHE A 145 -18.97 2.40 -1.21
C PHE A 145 -18.80 1.18 -2.15
N PRO A 146 -19.63 0.14 -1.99
CA PRO A 146 -19.44 -1.14 -2.70
C PRO A 146 -19.51 -1.01 -4.23
N LYS A 147 -20.26 -0.02 -4.75
CA LYS A 147 -20.38 0.18 -6.20
C LYS A 147 -19.09 0.70 -6.82
N SER A 148 -18.46 1.70 -6.21
CA SER A 148 -17.22 2.28 -6.70
C SER A 148 -15.99 1.47 -6.29
N ALA A 149 -16.04 0.77 -5.17
CA ALA A 149 -14.93 -0.01 -4.65
C ALA A 149 -14.67 -1.30 -5.43
N ASN A 150 -15.69 -1.85 -6.11
CA ASN A 150 -15.52 -3.08 -6.88
C ASN A 150 -14.40 -2.95 -7.93
N GLY A 151 -13.45 -3.88 -7.90
CA GLY A 151 -12.30 -3.91 -8.79
C GLY A 151 -11.19 -2.90 -8.45
N VAL A 152 -11.32 -2.14 -7.35
CA VAL A 152 -10.25 -1.24 -6.90
C VAL A 152 -9.09 -2.04 -6.35
N MET A 153 -7.87 -1.65 -6.72
CA MET A 153 -6.63 -2.23 -6.22
C MET A 153 -6.15 -1.47 -4.98
N CYS A 154 -5.85 -2.21 -3.93
CA CYS A 154 -5.44 -1.70 -2.63
C CYS A 154 -4.05 -2.20 -2.26
N PRO A 155 -3.05 -1.32 -2.07
CA PRO A 155 -1.78 -1.72 -1.50
C PRO A 155 -1.96 -2.15 -0.05
N THR A 156 -1.20 -3.16 0.35
CA THR A 156 -1.15 -3.62 1.74
C THR A 156 0.26 -4.03 2.13
N GLN A 157 0.61 -3.81 3.37
CA GLN A 157 1.91 -4.22 3.91
C GLN A 157 1.96 -5.70 4.30
N TRP A 158 0.81 -6.39 4.33
CA TRP A 158 0.73 -7.76 4.82
C TRP A 158 -0.47 -8.51 4.25
N LEU A 159 -0.31 -9.82 4.10
CA LEU A 159 -1.36 -10.75 3.71
C LEU A 159 -1.51 -11.83 4.78
N SER A 160 -2.73 -12.15 5.17
CA SER A 160 -3.03 -13.17 6.18
C SER A 160 -2.69 -14.60 5.75
N ASN A 161 -2.38 -14.82 4.50
CA ASN A 161 -1.93 -16.09 3.93
C ASN A 161 -0.47 -16.06 3.46
N LEU A 162 0.32 -15.10 3.94
CA LEU A 162 1.73 -15.04 3.61
C LEU A 162 2.43 -16.31 4.12
N PRO A 163 3.21 -17.03 3.28
CA PRO A 163 3.92 -18.24 3.70
C PRO A 163 5.19 -17.89 4.48
N LYS A 164 5.03 -17.13 5.56
CA LYS A 164 6.08 -16.61 6.45
C LYS A 164 5.63 -16.78 7.89
N GLY A 165 6.59 -17.00 8.78
CA GLY A 165 6.31 -17.21 10.19
C GLY A 165 7.52 -16.99 11.09
N ASP A 166 7.30 -17.10 12.39
CA ASP A 166 8.30 -17.05 13.44
C ASP A 166 7.93 -17.98 14.59
N ASP A 167 8.90 -18.24 15.47
CA ASP A 167 8.71 -19.16 16.60
C ASP A 167 7.76 -18.62 17.68
N TYR A 168 7.50 -17.33 17.70
CA TYR A 168 6.68 -16.69 18.75
C TYR A 168 5.20 -16.64 18.38
N PHE A 169 4.89 -16.14 17.17
CA PHE A 169 3.51 -15.97 16.71
C PHE A 169 3.05 -17.10 15.77
N GLY A 170 3.96 -17.92 15.27
CA GLY A 170 3.68 -18.89 14.22
C GLY A 170 3.62 -18.20 12.84
N ASP A 171 2.84 -18.75 11.92
CA ASP A 171 2.66 -18.19 10.58
C ASP A 171 1.60 -17.07 10.54
N ALA A 172 1.51 -16.38 9.40
CA ALA A 172 0.57 -15.29 9.19
C ALA A 172 -0.89 -15.72 9.36
N ALA A 173 -1.26 -16.94 8.96
CA ALA A 173 -2.61 -17.45 9.09
C ALA A 173 -2.98 -17.71 10.56
N LYS A 174 -2.05 -18.28 11.32
CA LYS A 174 -2.21 -18.50 12.76
C LYS A 174 -2.37 -17.17 13.48
N TRP A 175 -1.47 -16.20 13.24
CA TRP A 175 -1.54 -14.88 13.87
C TRP A 175 -2.88 -14.19 13.55
N ASN A 176 -3.33 -14.24 12.29
CA ASN A 176 -4.62 -13.67 11.88
C ASN A 176 -5.81 -14.33 12.60
N SER A 177 -5.76 -15.66 12.76
CA SER A 177 -6.79 -16.42 13.46
C SER A 177 -6.85 -16.03 14.94
N ASP A 178 -5.69 -15.94 15.61
CA ASP A 178 -5.60 -15.61 17.02
C ASP A 178 -5.99 -14.14 17.29
N PHE A 179 -5.63 -13.23 16.39
CA PHE A 179 -6.09 -11.84 16.44
C PHE A 179 -7.61 -11.75 16.36
N LYS A 180 -8.25 -12.43 15.39
CA LYS A 180 -9.71 -12.43 15.23
C LYS A 180 -10.46 -13.07 16.40
N LYS A 181 -9.88 -14.06 17.07
CA LYS A 181 -10.45 -14.61 18.31
C LYS A 181 -10.46 -13.59 19.45
N SER A 182 -9.41 -12.77 19.53
CA SER A 182 -9.27 -11.76 20.56
C SER A 182 -10.06 -10.48 20.27
N TYR A 183 -10.26 -10.19 18.96
CA TYR A 183 -10.90 -8.97 18.46
C TYR A 183 -11.90 -9.32 17.34
N PRO A 184 -13.05 -9.92 17.69
CA PRO A 184 -14.02 -10.45 16.71
C PRO A 184 -14.72 -9.37 15.89
N GLU A 185 -14.63 -8.10 16.26
CA GLU A 185 -15.17 -6.96 15.54
C GLU A 185 -14.44 -6.67 14.22
N TYR A 186 -13.27 -7.27 13.99
CA TYR A 186 -12.53 -7.10 12.74
C TYR A 186 -12.89 -8.19 11.73
N SER A 187 -13.72 -7.88 10.75
CA SER A 187 -13.99 -8.74 9.59
C SER A 187 -12.73 -8.93 8.73
N VAL A 188 -12.02 -7.84 8.49
CA VAL A 188 -10.69 -7.79 7.86
C VAL A 188 -9.70 -7.21 8.86
N VAL A 189 -8.62 -7.94 9.14
CA VAL A 189 -7.56 -7.48 10.05
C VAL A 189 -6.71 -6.44 9.32
N PRO A 190 -6.62 -5.19 9.82
CA PRO A 190 -5.77 -4.17 9.22
C PRO A 190 -4.30 -4.57 9.31
N TYR A 191 -3.52 -4.40 8.25
CA TYR A 191 -2.08 -4.72 8.27
C TYR A 191 -1.31 -3.96 9.35
N GLN A 192 -1.82 -2.81 9.79
CA GLN A 192 -1.20 -2.01 10.85
C GLN A 192 -1.12 -2.75 12.19
N THR A 193 -2.07 -3.65 12.47
CA THR A 193 -2.04 -4.48 13.68
C THR A 193 -0.94 -5.55 13.59
N ALA A 194 -0.80 -6.20 12.44
CA ALA A 194 0.29 -7.14 12.19
C ALA A 194 1.66 -6.43 12.25
N GLN A 195 1.75 -5.24 11.67
CA GLN A 195 2.95 -4.40 11.71
C GLN A 195 3.36 -4.03 13.14
N ALA A 196 2.41 -3.65 13.99
CA ALA A 196 2.69 -3.32 15.39
C ALA A 196 3.21 -4.54 16.17
N SER A 197 2.61 -5.72 15.95
CA SER A 197 3.08 -6.97 16.55
C SER A 197 4.50 -7.34 16.09
N ALA A 198 4.79 -7.17 14.79
CA ALA A 198 6.13 -7.40 14.26
C ALA A 198 7.16 -6.43 14.83
N ALA A 199 6.80 -5.16 15.07
CA ALA A 199 7.70 -4.21 15.71
C ALA A 199 8.06 -4.63 17.13
N VAL A 200 7.10 -5.17 17.91
CA VAL A 200 7.37 -5.72 19.24
C VAL A 200 8.30 -6.94 19.16
N LEU A 201 8.10 -7.82 18.18
CA LEU A 201 8.95 -8.98 17.96
C LEU A 201 10.40 -8.58 17.63
N VAL A 202 10.59 -7.57 16.79
CA VAL A 202 11.91 -7.00 16.46
C VAL A 202 12.58 -6.41 17.70
N PHE A 203 11.83 -5.71 18.55
CA PHE A 203 12.38 -5.22 19.83
C PHE A 203 12.78 -6.35 20.76
N LYS A 204 11.92 -7.39 20.88
CA LYS A 204 12.24 -8.59 21.69
C LYS A 204 13.58 -9.19 21.24
N ASP A 205 13.73 -9.49 19.96
CA ASP A 205 14.96 -10.02 19.38
C ASP A 205 16.17 -9.11 19.62
N ALA A 206 16.02 -7.80 19.43
CA ALA A 206 17.08 -6.84 19.65
C ALA A 206 17.53 -6.76 21.11
N PHE A 207 16.61 -6.79 22.08
CA PHE A 207 16.94 -6.81 23.50
C PHE A 207 17.67 -8.10 23.90
N GLU A 208 17.25 -9.25 23.39
CA GLU A 208 17.89 -10.54 23.62
C GLU A 208 19.31 -10.59 23.07
N ARG A 209 19.52 -10.14 21.82
CA ARG A 209 20.86 -10.07 21.21
C ARG A 209 21.76 -9.04 21.89
N ALA A 210 21.22 -7.88 22.27
CA ALA A 210 21.98 -6.86 22.99
C ALA A 210 22.36 -7.29 24.41
N ASN A 211 21.60 -8.21 25.00
CA ASN A 211 21.68 -8.61 26.42
C ASN A 211 21.83 -7.38 27.35
N SER A 212 21.05 -6.33 27.07
CA SER A 212 21.18 -5.01 27.72
C SER A 212 19.95 -4.15 27.47
N PHE A 213 19.66 -3.21 28.38
CA PHE A 213 18.71 -2.11 28.15
C PHE A 213 19.42 -0.78 27.82
N ASP A 214 20.75 -0.81 27.65
CA ASP A 214 21.45 0.36 27.14
C ASP A 214 20.97 0.69 25.71
N ARG A 215 20.55 1.95 25.52
CA ARG A 215 19.90 2.38 24.28
C ARG A 215 20.81 2.25 23.04
N ASP A 216 22.12 2.45 23.21
CA ASP A 216 23.05 2.38 22.08
C ASP A 216 23.30 0.93 21.68
N LYS A 217 23.42 0.00 22.65
CA LYS A 217 23.52 -1.44 22.39
C LYS A 217 22.26 -1.98 21.73
N VAL A 218 21.08 -1.58 22.21
CA VAL A 218 19.80 -1.96 21.60
C VAL A 218 19.64 -1.39 20.21
N ARG A 219 20.04 -0.11 19.99
CA ARG A 219 20.07 0.50 18.68
C ARG A 219 20.97 -0.29 17.71
N ASP A 220 22.17 -0.68 18.15
CA ASP A 220 23.11 -1.45 17.32
C ASP A 220 22.55 -2.84 16.99
N ALA A 221 21.90 -3.48 17.96
CA ALA A 221 21.20 -4.73 17.73
C ALA A 221 20.02 -4.58 16.74
N LEU A 222 19.24 -3.50 16.83
CA LEU A 222 18.20 -3.17 15.84
C LEU A 222 18.81 -2.97 14.44
N ALA A 223 19.88 -2.19 14.33
CA ALA A 223 20.54 -1.94 13.04
C ALA A 223 21.04 -3.23 12.36
N ALA A 224 21.37 -4.24 13.16
CA ALA A 224 21.81 -5.56 12.69
C ALA A 224 20.66 -6.57 12.45
N THR A 225 19.41 -6.16 12.57
CA THR A 225 18.26 -7.04 12.37
C THR A 225 18.20 -7.58 10.93
N ASP A 226 18.15 -8.92 10.80
CA ASP A 226 17.90 -9.65 9.56
C ASP A 226 17.14 -10.92 9.94
N MET A 227 15.79 -10.88 9.87
CA MET A 227 14.95 -11.96 10.38
C MET A 227 13.67 -12.14 9.56
N GLU A 228 13.19 -13.39 9.50
CA GLU A 228 11.87 -13.72 9.00
C GLU A 228 10.84 -13.62 10.13
N THR A 229 9.65 -13.12 9.84
CA THR A 229 8.51 -13.03 10.77
C THR A 229 7.21 -13.38 10.06
N PHE A 230 6.13 -13.62 10.81
CA PHE A 230 4.78 -13.77 10.26
C PHE A 230 4.33 -12.55 9.44
N TYR A 231 4.93 -11.40 9.67
CA TYR A 231 4.67 -10.16 8.93
C TYR A 231 5.46 -10.07 7.62
N GLY A 232 6.50 -10.88 7.46
CA GLY A 232 7.44 -10.94 6.35
C GLY A 232 8.87 -10.71 6.81
N ASP A 233 9.77 -10.57 5.85
CA ASP A 233 11.20 -10.38 6.12
C ASP A 233 11.49 -8.96 6.60
N ILE A 234 12.34 -8.84 7.62
CA ILE A 234 12.75 -7.57 8.18
C ILE A 234 14.27 -7.50 8.19
N LYS A 235 14.79 -6.56 7.40
CA LYS A 235 16.20 -6.22 7.34
C LYS A 235 16.34 -4.72 7.18
N PHE A 236 17.04 -4.09 8.12
CA PHE A 236 17.20 -2.65 8.07
C PHE A 236 18.39 -2.23 7.21
N ALA A 237 18.19 -1.19 6.40
CA ALA A 237 19.26 -0.43 5.79
C ALA A 237 19.99 0.41 6.86
N PRO A 238 21.19 0.95 6.56
CA PRO A 238 21.90 1.87 7.48
C PRO A 238 21.05 3.06 7.93
N GLU A 239 20.09 3.48 7.11
CA GLU A 239 19.15 4.56 7.36
C GLU A 239 17.99 4.16 8.27
N GLY A 240 17.79 2.85 8.52
CA GLY A 240 16.77 2.30 9.41
C GLY A 240 15.45 1.88 8.74
N ASN A 241 15.30 2.05 7.43
CA ASN A 241 14.14 1.52 6.70
C ASN A 241 14.30 0.03 6.37
N ASN A 242 13.19 -0.70 6.29
CA ASN A 242 13.19 -2.10 5.89
C ASN A 242 13.39 -2.23 4.37
N ILE A 243 14.41 -3.00 3.96
CA ILE A 243 14.76 -3.25 2.55
C ILE A 243 14.43 -4.67 2.09
N ALA A 244 13.94 -5.54 2.98
CA ALA A 244 13.64 -6.95 2.65
C ALA A 244 12.17 -7.21 2.34
N LYS A 245 11.28 -6.23 2.59
CA LYS A 245 9.83 -6.43 2.53
C LYS A 245 9.22 -5.79 1.29
N PRO A 246 8.60 -6.58 0.38
CA PRO A 246 7.83 -6.03 -0.73
C PRO A 246 6.48 -5.48 -0.26
N MET A 247 5.89 -4.58 -1.05
CA MET A 247 4.46 -4.27 -0.96
C MET A 247 3.65 -5.39 -1.60
N PHE A 248 2.48 -5.64 -1.02
CA PHE A 248 1.48 -6.54 -1.60
C PHE A 248 0.29 -5.73 -2.11
N TYR A 249 -0.51 -6.36 -2.97
CA TYR A 249 -1.71 -5.77 -3.53
C TYR A 249 -2.89 -6.72 -3.40
N ARG A 250 -4.06 -6.13 -3.19
CA ARG A 250 -5.33 -6.86 -3.17
C ARG A 250 -6.34 -6.10 -3.99
N GLN A 251 -7.20 -6.81 -4.69
CA GLN A 251 -8.31 -6.23 -5.43
C GLN A 251 -9.63 -6.52 -4.74
N ILE A 252 -10.44 -5.49 -4.55
CA ILE A 252 -11.79 -5.63 -3.98
C ILE A 252 -12.68 -6.35 -4.96
N GLN A 253 -13.37 -7.40 -4.47
CA GLN A 253 -14.28 -8.24 -5.25
C GLN A 253 -15.73 -7.77 -5.10
N PRO A 254 -16.67 -8.25 -5.96
CA PRO A 254 -18.08 -7.89 -5.88
C PRO A 254 -18.77 -8.22 -4.56
N ASP A 255 -18.28 -9.23 -3.84
CA ASP A 255 -18.75 -9.65 -2.52
C ASP A 255 -18.09 -8.87 -1.37
N ALA A 256 -17.39 -7.78 -1.67
CA ALA A 256 -16.62 -6.96 -0.75
C ALA A 256 -15.39 -7.67 -0.11
N SER A 257 -15.03 -8.85 -0.57
CA SER A 257 -13.79 -9.52 -0.16
C SER A 257 -12.57 -8.90 -0.84
N TYR A 258 -11.37 -9.22 -0.32
CA TYR A 258 -10.10 -8.82 -0.89
C TYR A 258 -9.38 -10.04 -1.49
N LYS A 259 -9.17 -10.04 -2.80
CA LYS A 259 -8.37 -11.04 -3.50
C LYS A 259 -6.92 -10.56 -3.61
N PRO A 260 -5.93 -11.33 -3.12
CA PRO A 260 -4.51 -11.03 -3.36
C PRO A 260 -4.20 -11.00 -4.86
N ILE A 261 -3.36 -10.06 -5.27
CA ILE A 261 -2.84 -9.91 -6.63
C ILE A 261 -1.33 -10.13 -6.57
N ILE A 262 -0.90 -11.27 -7.06
CA ILE A 262 0.52 -11.66 -7.12
C ILE A 262 1.08 -11.34 -8.50
N THR A 263 0.30 -11.62 -9.54
CA THR A 263 0.64 -11.32 -10.94
C THR A 263 -0.50 -10.61 -11.65
N HIS A 264 -0.24 -10.11 -12.85
CA HIS A 264 -1.28 -9.50 -13.69
C HIS A 264 -2.43 -10.47 -14.07
N GLU A 265 -2.24 -11.77 -13.93
CA GLU A 265 -3.27 -12.79 -14.20
C GLU A 265 -4.34 -12.84 -13.10
N ASP A 266 -3.96 -12.50 -11.87
CA ASP A 266 -4.85 -12.52 -10.72
C ASP A 266 -5.89 -11.41 -10.76
N MET A 267 -5.61 -10.31 -11.48
CA MET A 267 -6.46 -9.13 -11.48
C MET A 267 -7.65 -9.24 -12.44
N THR A 268 -8.80 -8.74 -12.03
CA THR A 268 -9.90 -8.41 -12.92
C THR A 268 -9.60 -7.09 -13.63
N TYR A 269 -9.41 -7.14 -14.96
CA TYR A 269 -9.14 -5.96 -15.78
C TYR A 269 -9.84 -6.06 -17.14
N PRO A 270 -10.51 -5.02 -17.66
CA PRO A 270 -10.81 -3.79 -16.92
C PRO A 270 -11.71 -4.08 -15.72
N ARG A 271 -11.61 -3.23 -14.68
CA ARG A 271 -12.53 -3.32 -13.55
C ARG A 271 -13.96 -3.06 -14.02
N LYS A 272 -14.93 -3.64 -13.33
CA LYS A 272 -16.35 -3.40 -13.60
C LYS A 272 -16.95 -2.64 -12.42
N ALA A 273 -17.25 -1.36 -12.62
CA ALA A 273 -18.02 -0.61 -11.65
C ALA A 273 -19.50 -1.04 -11.70
N ASN A 274 -20.16 -1.00 -10.55
CA ASN A 274 -21.59 -1.39 -10.43
C ASN A 274 -22.49 -0.15 -10.29
N TYR A 275 -22.29 0.86 -11.16
CA TYR A 275 -23.10 2.11 -11.16
C TYR A 275 -24.47 1.91 -11.78
#